data_dab0644bd3662fcbd340e857e4237ac8
#
_entry.id   dab0644bd3662fcbd340e857e4237ac8
#
_cell.length_a   1.000
_cell.length_b   1.000
_cell.length_c   1.000
_cell.angle_alpha   90.00
_cell.angle_beta   90.00
_cell.angle_gamma   90.00
#
_symmetry.space_group_name_H-M   'P 1'
#
loop_
_entity.id
_entity.type
_entity.pdbx_description
1 polymer ?
#
loop_
_entity_poly.entity_id
_entity_poly.type
_entity_poly.pdbx_seq_one_letter_code
_entity_poly.pdbx_strand_id
1 'polypeptide(L)'
;MSESVEGRVTDRDVFVTRSFSAPREVVWRFWTEPDRLASWFGPPGVTVDPSSVVVELEEGGRWQLTMIDDRSGTRHPVSGRIVSFRAPEHLEIAMTAETAAGGADVLLRVTFHDHGDRTRTTLHQGPFDPAVRDLTRAGWALSLDQLSALLEGNIA
;
A
#
# COMPACT_ATOMS: atom_id res chain seq x y z
N MET A 1 -21.28 13.54 12.30
CA MET A 1 -19.88 13.52 12.23
C MET A 1 -19.37 12.59 11.20
N SER A 2 -19.51 12.98 10.00
CA SER A 2 -19.13 12.13 8.89
C SER A 2 -17.62 11.90 8.87
N GLU A 3 -16.84 12.93 9.20
CA GLU A 3 -15.39 12.75 9.16
C GLU A 3 -14.90 11.75 10.18
N SER A 4 -15.56 11.65 11.33
CA SER A 4 -15.14 10.70 12.34
C SER A 4 -15.44 9.26 11.91
N VAL A 5 -16.46 9.07 11.09
CA VAL A 5 -16.76 7.73 10.55
C VAL A 5 -15.73 7.33 9.54
N GLU A 6 -15.36 8.23 8.63
CA GLU A 6 -14.42 7.92 7.57
C GLU A 6 -13.01 7.65 8.09
N GLY A 7 -12.60 8.41 9.10
CA GLY A 7 -11.25 8.23 9.63
C GLY A 7 -11.14 7.19 10.72
N ARG A 8 -12.24 6.58 11.10
CA ARG A 8 -12.25 5.68 12.24
C ARG A 8 -11.81 4.29 11.84
N VAL A 9 -10.86 3.73 12.61
CA VAL A 9 -10.45 2.34 12.48
C VAL A 9 -11.44 1.48 13.23
N THR A 10 -11.96 0.46 12.57
CA THR A 10 -12.91 -0.48 13.18
C THR A 10 -12.24 -1.86 13.24
N ASP A 11 -12.93 -2.82 13.85
CA ASP A 11 -12.41 -4.18 13.94
C ASP A 11 -12.48 -4.91 12.60
N ARG A 12 -13.01 -4.27 11.56
CA ARG A 12 -13.04 -4.80 10.20
C ARG A 12 -11.95 -4.18 9.32
N ASP A 13 -11.11 -3.32 9.87
CA ASP A 13 -10.11 -2.59 9.12
C ASP A 13 -8.72 -3.08 9.45
N VAL A 14 -7.83 -2.93 8.46
CA VAL A 14 -6.38 -3.07 8.68
C VAL A 14 -5.85 -1.70 9.06
N PHE A 15 -5.07 -1.65 10.13
CA PHE A 15 -4.40 -0.43 10.54
C PHE A 15 -2.98 -0.78 10.96
N VAL A 16 -1.99 -0.22 10.26
CA VAL A 16 -0.58 -0.51 10.52
C VAL A 16 0.17 0.81 10.54
N THR A 17 1.03 0.97 11.54
CA THR A 17 1.93 2.12 11.61
C THR A 17 3.36 1.63 11.57
N ARG A 18 4.19 2.26 10.73
CA ARG A 18 5.57 1.85 10.57
C ARG A 18 6.44 3.09 10.35
N SER A 19 7.58 3.14 11.03
CA SER A 19 8.56 4.20 10.81
C SER A 19 9.64 3.70 9.87
N PHE A 20 10.04 4.58 8.94
CA PHE A 20 11.08 4.27 7.96
C PHE A 20 12.25 5.24 8.10
N SER A 21 13.45 4.75 7.82
CA SER A 21 14.68 5.54 7.92
C SER A 21 14.93 6.30 6.62
N ALA A 22 14.01 7.16 6.25
CA ALA A 22 14.12 7.96 5.03
C ALA A 22 13.18 9.16 5.13
N PRO A 23 13.51 10.26 4.44
CA PRO A 23 12.61 11.41 4.39
C PRO A 23 11.30 11.07 3.68
N ARG A 24 10.27 11.84 3.98
CA ARG A 24 8.93 11.61 3.47
C ARG A 24 8.87 11.56 1.95
N GLU A 25 9.63 12.41 1.29
CA GLU A 25 9.67 12.45 -0.18
C GLU A 25 10.18 11.14 -0.76
N VAL A 26 11.14 10.52 -0.09
CA VAL A 26 11.70 9.25 -0.56
C VAL A 26 10.68 8.14 -0.38
N VAL A 27 10.04 8.05 0.79
CA VAL A 27 9.03 7.02 1.05
C VAL A 27 7.86 7.17 0.06
N TRP A 28 7.44 8.40 -0.19
CA TRP A 28 6.38 8.71 -1.15
C TRP A 28 6.68 8.11 -2.53
N ARG A 29 7.94 8.21 -3.00
CA ARG A 29 8.31 7.69 -4.30
C ARG A 29 8.17 6.18 -4.40
N PHE A 30 8.38 5.47 -3.29
CA PHE A 30 8.23 4.01 -3.29
C PHE A 30 6.79 3.58 -3.44
N TRP A 31 5.85 4.50 -3.27
CA TRP A 31 4.43 4.23 -3.47
C TRP A 31 3.91 4.74 -4.82
N THR A 32 4.64 5.66 -5.46
CA THR A 32 4.11 6.36 -6.63
C THR A 32 4.93 6.18 -7.90
N GLU A 33 6.17 5.73 -7.80
CA GLU A 33 6.98 5.49 -8.98
C GLU A 33 6.99 3.99 -9.29
N PRO A 34 6.70 3.62 -10.55
CA PRO A 34 6.52 2.20 -10.89
C PRO A 34 7.68 1.29 -10.50
N ASP A 35 8.91 1.68 -10.80
CA ASP A 35 10.07 0.83 -10.49
C ASP A 35 10.24 0.66 -8.99
N ARG A 36 10.01 1.73 -8.25
CA ARG A 36 10.17 1.69 -6.80
C ARG A 36 9.05 0.90 -6.15
N LEU A 37 7.82 1.07 -6.64
CA LEU A 37 6.68 0.31 -6.12
C LEU A 37 6.90 -1.20 -6.36
N ALA A 38 7.41 -1.56 -7.53
CA ALA A 38 7.67 -2.96 -7.86
C ALA A 38 8.73 -3.59 -6.97
N SER A 39 9.61 -2.79 -6.37
CA SER A 39 10.76 -3.32 -5.64
C SER A 39 10.40 -3.93 -4.28
N TRP A 40 9.24 -3.59 -3.71
CA TRP A 40 8.94 -4.03 -2.34
C TRP A 40 7.53 -4.58 -2.16
N PHE A 41 6.62 -4.28 -3.07
CA PHE A 41 5.20 -4.58 -2.85
C PHE A 41 4.96 -6.09 -2.85
N GLY A 42 4.11 -6.53 -1.92
CA GLY A 42 3.77 -7.95 -1.77
C GLY A 42 4.57 -8.64 -0.68
N PRO A 43 4.00 -9.68 -0.08
CA PRO A 43 4.71 -10.44 0.96
C PRO A 43 5.80 -11.32 0.33
N PRO A 44 6.71 -11.89 1.14
CA PRO A 44 7.69 -12.85 0.63
C PRO A 44 7.00 -14.00 -0.09
N GLY A 45 7.59 -14.45 -1.19
CA GLY A 45 7.01 -15.52 -1.99
C GLY A 45 6.27 -15.02 -3.21
N VAL A 46 6.12 -13.70 -3.36
CA VAL A 46 5.58 -13.12 -4.58
C VAL A 46 6.53 -12.05 -5.09
N THR A 47 6.49 -11.82 -6.39
CA THR A 47 7.29 -10.80 -7.07
C THR A 47 6.35 -9.99 -7.95
N VAL A 48 6.53 -8.68 -7.95
CA VAL A 48 5.75 -7.80 -8.83
C VAL A 48 6.33 -7.86 -10.24
N ASP A 49 5.47 -8.04 -11.23
CA ASP A 49 5.85 -7.92 -12.64
C ASP A 49 6.06 -6.44 -12.93
N PRO A 50 7.30 -5.99 -13.17
CA PRO A 50 7.55 -4.55 -13.32
C PRO A 50 6.80 -3.93 -14.49
N SER A 51 6.57 -4.71 -15.55
CA SER A 51 5.87 -4.19 -16.72
C SER A 51 4.39 -4.00 -16.48
N SER A 52 3.86 -4.57 -15.40
CA SER A 52 2.44 -4.45 -15.08
C SER A 52 2.11 -3.20 -14.25
N VAL A 53 3.11 -2.51 -13.73
CA VAL A 53 2.87 -1.41 -12.80
C VAL A 53 2.48 -0.16 -13.55
N VAL A 54 1.32 0.40 -13.18
CA VAL A 54 0.84 1.67 -13.73
C VAL A 54 0.43 2.55 -12.57
N VAL A 55 1.03 3.72 -12.49
CA VAL A 55 0.63 4.74 -11.52
C VAL A 55 0.41 6.04 -12.27
N GLU A 56 -0.85 6.45 -12.34
CA GLU A 56 -1.24 7.73 -12.93
C GLU A 56 -1.59 8.66 -11.78
N LEU A 57 -0.66 9.49 -11.38
CA LEU A 57 -0.80 10.29 -10.15
C LEU A 57 -1.70 11.48 -10.41
N GLU A 58 -2.98 11.21 -10.44
CA GLU A 58 -4.05 12.20 -10.63
C GLU A 58 -5.32 11.60 -10.07
N GLU A 59 -6.29 12.44 -9.75
CA GLU A 59 -7.58 11.94 -9.26
C GLU A 59 -8.25 11.13 -10.36
N GLY A 60 -8.70 9.94 -10.01
CA GLY A 60 -9.26 9.01 -10.98
C GLY A 60 -8.23 8.19 -11.74
N GLY A 61 -6.95 8.45 -11.52
CA GLY A 61 -5.87 7.74 -12.19
C GLY A 61 -5.71 6.32 -11.71
N ARG A 62 -5.06 5.49 -12.51
CA ARG A 62 -4.86 4.08 -12.17
C ARG A 62 -3.69 3.92 -11.21
N TRP A 63 -3.86 2.98 -10.29
CA TRP A 63 -2.78 2.51 -9.42
C TRP A 63 -2.91 0.99 -9.44
N GLN A 64 -2.11 0.33 -10.27
CA GLN A 64 -2.29 -1.10 -10.48
C GLN A 64 -0.97 -1.80 -10.70
N LEU A 65 -0.95 -3.08 -10.38
CA LEU A 65 0.21 -3.94 -10.61
C LEU A 65 -0.26 -5.40 -10.57
N THR A 66 0.63 -6.31 -10.96
CA THR A 66 0.36 -7.74 -10.87
C THR A 66 1.48 -8.39 -10.07
N MET A 67 1.08 -9.14 -9.03
CA MET A 67 2.01 -9.96 -8.27
C MET A 67 2.03 -11.36 -8.86
N ILE A 68 3.19 -11.99 -8.87
CA ILE A 68 3.38 -13.34 -9.39
C ILE A 68 3.84 -14.21 -8.25
N ASP A 69 3.14 -15.32 -8.02
CA ASP A 69 3.57 -16.30 -7.03
C ASP A 69 4.85 -16.96 -7.53
N ASP A 70 5.90 -16.92 -6.73
CA ASP A 70 7.22 -17.40 -7.15
C ASP A 70 7.27 -18.89 -7.39
N ARG A 71 6.38 -19.64 -6.74
CA ARG A 71 6.37 -21.11 -6.84
C ARG A 71 5.49 -21.60 -7.98
N SER A 72 4.29 -21.02 -8.10
CA SER A 72 3.28 -21.52 -9.04
C SER A 72 3.20 -20.71 -10.31
N GLY A 73 3.72 -19.49 -10.30
CA GLY A 73 3.57 -18.57 -11.43
C GLY A 73 2.19 -17.94 -11.50
N THR A 74 1.34 -18.20 -10.51
CA THR A 74 -0.01 -17.63 -10.49
C THR A 74 0.06 -16.13 -10.42
N ARG A 75 -0.73 -15.45 -11.24
CA ARG A 75 -0.74 -13.99 -11.31
C ARG A 75 -1.90 -13.45 -10.49
N HIS A 76 -1.60 -12.45 -9.68
CA HIS A 76 -2.59 -11.82 -8.80
C HIS A 76 -2.63 -10.33 -9.11
N PRO A 77 -3.56 -9.90 -9.97
CA PRO A 77 -3.64 -8.48 -10.31
C PRO A 77 -4.22 -7.68 -9.14
N VAL A 78 -3.66 -6.50 -8.95
CA VAL A 78 -4.15 -5.52 -7.99
C VAL A 78 -4.53 -4.29 -8.79
N SER A 79 -5.80 -3.89 -8.71
CA SER A 79 -6.31 -2.74 -9.46
C SER A 79 -6.94 -1.75 -8.52
N GLY A 80 -6.63 -0.47 -8.75
CA GLY A 80 -7.21 0.59 -7.96
C GLY A 80 -7.27 1.89 -8.73
N ARG A 81 -8.01 2.84 -8.15
CA ARG A 81 -8.10 4.20 -8.66
C ARG A 81 -7.71 5.15 -7.56
N ILE A 82 -6.94 6.18 -7.91
CA ILE A 82 -6.56 7.21 -6.95
C ILE A 82 -7.78 8.07 -6.70
N VAL A 83 -8.25 8.08 -5.45
CA VAL A 83 -9.40 8.87 -5.05
C VAL A 83 -8.96 10.31 -4.79
N SER A 84 -7.88 10.46 -4.04
CA SER A 84 -7.31 11.77 -3.76
C SER A 84 -5.87 11.57 -3.30
N PHE A 85 -5.09 12.63 -3.39
CA PHE A 85 -3.72 12.58 -2.88
C PHE A 85 -3.23 13.99 -2.59
N ARG A 86 -2.22 14.07 -1.74
CA ARG A 86 -1.49 15.31 -1.47
C ARG A 86 -0.03 14.91 -1.30
N ALA A 87 0.76 15.16 -2.32
CA ALA A 87 2.17 14.78 -2.32
C ALA A 87 2.96 15.68 -1.38
N PRO A 88 3.83 15.16 -0.56
CA PRO A 88 4.13 13.75 -0.30
C PRO A 88 3.50 13.26 1.01
N GLU A 89 2.28 13.72 1.34
CA GLU A 89 1.67 13.55 2.66
C GLU A 89 0.65 12.44 2.71
N HIS A 90 -0.13 12.25 1.65
CA HIS A 90 -1.32 11.43 1.74
C HIS A 90 -1.70 10.85 0.39
N LEU A 91 -2.13 9.58 0.39
CA LEU A 91 -2.55 8.87 -0.82
C LEU A 91 -3.75 8.00 -0.48
N GLU A 92 -4.85 8.15 -1.25
CA GLU A 92 -6.04 7.32 -1.08
C GLU A 92 -6.34 6.60 -2.38
N ILE A 93 -6.52 5.28 -2.29
CA ILE A 93 -6.74 4.42 -3.44
C ILE A 93 -7.96 3.55 -3.17
N ALA A 94 -8.94 3.60 -4.08
CA ALA A 94 -10.08 2.69 -4.03
C ALA A 94 -9.71 1.42 -4.80
N MET A 95 -9.69 0.30 -4.10
CA MET A 95 -9.36 -1.00 -4.70
C MET A 95 -10.63 -1.65 -5.21
N THR A 96 -10.55 -2.29 -6.39
CA THR A 96 -11.72 -2.95 -6.96
C THR A 96 -12.00 -4.26 -6.25
N ALA A 97 -13.22 -4.77 -6.46
CA ALA A 97 -13.66 -6.00 -5.82
C ALA A 97 -12.80 -7.20 -6.21
N GLU A 98 -12.28 -7.22 -7.42
CA GLU A 98 -11.46 -8.35 -7.86
C GLU A 98 -10.15 -8.45 -7.12
N THR A 99 -9.62 -7.31 -6.64
CA THR A 99 -8.36 -7.30 -5.93
C THR A 99 -8.54 -7.26 -4.43
N ALA A 100 -9.74 -6.94 -3.97
CA ALA A 100 -10.02 -6.89 -2.54
C ALA A 100 -10.33 -8.29 -2.06
N ALA A 101 -9.58 -8.79 -1.11
CA ALA A 101 -9.87 -10.08 -0.53
C ALA A 101 -11.26 -10.02 0.11
N GLY A 102 -12.07 -11.03 -0.13
CA GLY A 102 -13.45 -11.04 0.34
C GLY A 102 -14.46 -10.51 -0.65
N GLY A 103 -14.02 -10.00 -1.80
CA GLY A 103 -14.91 -9.63 -2.89
C GLY A 103 -15.67 -8.33 -2.72
N ALA A 104 -15.18 -7.42 -1.87
CA ALA A 104 -15.81 -6.11 -1.67
C ALA A 104 -14.80 -5.02 -1.97
N ASP A 105 -15.30 -3.87 -2.42
CA ASP A 105 -14.43 -2.72 -2.63
C ASP A 105 -13.90 -2.22 -1.31
N VAL A 106 -12.62 -1.87 -1.27
CA VAL A 106 -11.98 -1.35 -0.06
C VAL A 106 -11.24 -0.06 -0.39
N LEU A 107 -11.10 0.78 0.61
CA LEU A 107 -10.36 2.02 0.48
C LEU A 107 -9.06 1.90 1.25
N LEU A 108 -7.95 2.19 0.56
CA LEU A 108 -6.62 2.22 1.15
C LEU A 108 -6.23 3.67 1.37
N ARG A 109 -5.88 4.03 2.58
CA ARG A 109 -5.38 5.36 2.93
C ARG A 109 -3.98 5.23 3.51
N VAL A 110 -3.04 5.97 2.95
CA VAL A 110 -1.66 5.97 3.44
C VAL A 110 -1.27 7.41 3.74
N THR A 111 -0.81 7.64 4.95
CA THR A 111 -0.39 8.96 5.39
C THR A 111 1.08 8.91 5.80
N PHE A 112 1.84 9.89 5.33
CA PHE A 112 3.29 9.95 5.52
C PHE A 112 3.59 11.15 6.42
N HIS A 113 3.93 10.87 7.68
CA HIS A 113 4.18 11.90 8.68
C HIS A 113 5.66 12.27 8.68
N ASP A 114 5.94 13.55 8.54
CA ASP A 114 7.29 14.08 8.41
C ASP A 114 7.97 14.15 9.78
N HIS A 115 9.08 13.44 9.92
CA HIS A 115 9.95 13.49 11.08
C HIS A 115 11.39 13.76 10.66
N GLY A 116 11.59 14.62 9.67
CA GLY A 116 12.91 14.99 9.18
C GLY A 116 13.50 13.90 8.31
N ASP A 117 14.51 13.21 8.80
CA ASP A 117 15.16 12.13 8.08
C ASP A 117 14.47 10.79 8.28
N ARG A 118 13.33 10.79 9.00
CA ARG A 118 12.52 9.60 9.21
C ARG A 118 11.08 9.92 8.85
N THR A 119 10.33 8.90 8.49
CA THR A 119 8.92 9.03 8.15
C THR A 119 8.11 8.00 8.91
N ARG A 120 7.06 8.44 9.58
CA ARG A 120 6.10 7.51 10.16
C ARG A 120 4.95 7.37 9.16
N THR A 121 4.73 6.15 8.72
CA THR A 121 3.67 5.85 7.75
C THR A 121 2.54 5.15 8.45
N THR A 122 1.32 5.64 8.23
CA THR A 122 0.10 5.05 8.75
C THR A 122 -0.68 4.51 7.57
N LEU A 123 -1.05 3.23 7.63
CA LEU A 123 -1.79 2.55 6.59
C LEU A 123 -3.13 2.09 7.16
N HIS A 124 -4.21 2.49 6.50
CA HIS A 124 -5.56 2.14 6.92
C HIS A 124 -6.31 1.61 5.70
N GLN A 125 -6.80 0.39 5.76
CA GLN A 125 -7.49 -0.23 4.64
C GLN A 125 -8.69 -1.02 5.15
N GLY A 126 -9.81 -0.89 4.48
CA GLY A 126 -11.00 -1.64 4.85
C GLY A 126 -12.22 -1.16 4.09
N PRO A 127 -13.38 -1.78 4.42
CA PRO A 127 -13.57 -2.82 5.44
C PRO A 127 -13.37 -4.23 4.89
N PHE A 128 -13.07 -5.19 5.77
CA PHE A 128 -12.88 -6.59 5.43
C PHE A 128 -13.70 -7.48 6.37
N ASP A 129 -13.95 -8.71 5.97
CA ASP A 129 -14.37 -9.74 6.92
C ASP A 129 -13.22 -9.99 7.89
N PRO A 130 -13.51 -10.32 9.16
CA PRO A 130 -12.44 -10.42 10.16
C PRO A 130 -11.32 -11.38 9.80
N ALA A 131 -11.62 -12.54 9.24
CA ALA A 131 -10.58 -13.50 8.87
C ALA A 131 -9.71 -12.96 7.75
N VAL A 132 -10.32 -12.29 6.76
CA VAL A 132 -9.61 -11.67 5.66
C VAL A 132 -8.78 -10.49 6.17
N ARG A 133 -9.32 -9.72 7.10
CA ARG A 133 -8.60 -8.60 7.70
C ARG A 133 -7.28 -9.07 8.32
N ASP A 134 -7.31 -10.15 9.06
CA ASP A 134 -6.10 -10.64 9.73
C ASP A 134 -5.05 -11.08 8.73
N LEU A 135 -5.45 -11.76 7.65
CA LEU A 135 -4.52 -12.18 6.60
C LEU A 135 -3.94 -10.98 5.87
N THR A 136 -4.78 -10.00 5.57
CA THR A 136 -4.35 -8.80 4.85
C THR A 136 -3.37 -7.99 5.71
N ARG A 137 -3.65 -7.88 6.99
CA ARG A 137 -2.77 -7.17 7.90
C ARG A 137 -1.40 -7.82 7.96
N ALA A 138 -1.37 -9.16 8.05
CA ALA A 138 -0.10 -9.90 8.07
C ALA A 138 0.68 -9.67 6.77
N GLY A 139 -0.02 -9.67 5.63
CA GLY A 139 0.62 -9.40 4.35
C GLY A 139 1.22 -8.01 4.27
N TRP A 140 0.50 -7.01 4.75
CA TRP A 140 1.02 -5.64 4.77
C TRP A 140 2.25 -5.53 5.67
N ALA A 141 2.23 -6.17 6.84
CA ALA A 141 3.37 -6.11 7.75
C ALA A 141 4.62 -6.66 7.09
N LEU A 142 4.50 -7.79 6.38
CA LEU A 142 5.63 -8.39 5.67
C LEU A 142 6.11 -7.53 4.51
N SER A 143 5.17 -6.94 3.76
CA SER A 143 5.54 -6.04 2.65
C SER A 143 6.28 -4.81 3.17
N LEU A 144 5.81 -4.24 4.26
CA LEU A 144 6.45 -3.05 4.84
C LEU A 144 7.82 -3.39 5.43
N ASP A 145 8.03 -4.63 5.89
CA ASP A 145 9.35 -5.07 6.31
C ASP A 145 10.33 -5.02 5.14
N GLN A 146 9.88 -5.42 3.95
CA GLN A 146 10.72 -5.37 2.75
C GLN A 146 11.06 -3.94 2.38
N LEU A 147 10.09 -3.04 2.45
CA LEU A 147 10.33 -1.63 2.19
C LEU A 147 11.32 -1.05 3.19
N SER A 148 11.17 -1.40 4.46
CA SER A 148 12.09 -0.93 5.49
C SER A 148 13.52 -1.37 5.20
N ALA A 149 13.71 -2.62 4.79
CA ALA A 149 15.04 -3.13 4.47
C ALA A 149 15.66 -2.39 3.29
N LEU A 150 14.87 -2.09 2.27
CA LEU A 150 15.35 -1.36 1.11
C LEU A 150 15.78 0.06 1.48
N LEU A 151 14.99 0.72 2.31
CA LEU A 151 15.28 2.10 2.70
C LEU A 151 16.53 2.17 3.57
N GLU A 152 16.72 1.19 4.43
CA GLU A 152 17.92 1.14 5.26
C GLU A 152 19.16 0.89 4.41
N GLY A 153 19.05 0.01 3.42
CA GLY A 153 20.14 -0.25 2.51
C GLY A 153 20.52 0.95 1.66
N ASN A 154 19.54 1.77 1.30
CA ASN A 154 19.79 2.94 0.46
C ASN A 154 20.47 4.06 1.19
N ILE A 155 20.46 4.05 2.51
CA ILE A 155 21.08 5.09 3.32
C ILE A 155 22.57 4.85 3.43
N ALA A 156 22.98 3.63 3.36
CA ALA A 156 24.40 3.26 3.45
C ALA A 156 25.16 3.61 2.15
#